data_f0aa6cc1b98a2bc7411b5675a7371d9b
#
_entry.id   f0aa6cc1b98a2bc7411b5675a7371d9b
#
_cell.length_a   1.000
_cell.length_b   1.000
_cell.length_c   1.000
_cell.angle_alpha   90.00
_cell.angle_beta   90.00
_cell.angle_gamma   90.00
#
_symmetry.space_group_name_H-M   'P 1'
#
loop_
_entity.id
_entity.type
_entity.pdbx_description
1 polymer ?
#
loop_
_entity_poly.entity_id
_entity_poly.type
_entity_poly.pdbx_seq_one_letter_code
_entity_poly.pdbx_strand_id
1 'polypeptide(L)'
;MTGITPEGFEIDRDFAAPPAAVFAAWTTAEHFARWFGGKDVQVPADRLDYEPATRRAWSATMVLPDGNTIDWTGEFLEVVPDRRLVLTMTDQPGEPGRLAITVEFSPTASGTHMHMTQEAPDFTDEQRKATIAGWQTFFDVLQQIAEAA
;
A
#
# COMPACT_ATOMS: atom_id res chain seq x y z
N MET A 1 -16.20 -3.72 0.31
CA MET A 1 -16.25 -4.88 -0.60
C MET A 1 -15.15 -4.78 -1.63
N THR A 2 -14.39 -5.85 -1.86
CA THR A 2 -13.32 -5.83 -2.86
C THR A 2 -13.90 -5.83 -4.26
N GLY A 3 -13.45 -4.90 -5.09
CA GLY A 3 -13.89 -4.83 -6.47
C GLY A 3 -13.66 -3.48 -7.13
N ILE A 4 -14.14 -3.36 -8.35
CA ILE A 4 -14.02 -2.15 -9.16
C ILE A 4 -15.08 -1.14 -8.71
N THR A 5 -14.66 0.14 -8.61
CA THR A 5 -15.55 1.26 -8.35
C THR A 5 -15.59 2.18 -9.58
N PRO A 6 -16.53 3.15 -9.66
CA PRO A 6 -16.60 4.06 -10.81
C PRO A 6 -15.31 4.84 -11.06
N GLU A 7 -14.56 5.17 -10.02
CA GLU A 7 -13.35 6.00 -10.14
C GLU A 7 -12.05 5.25 -9.89
N GLY A 8 -12.12 3.97 -9.55
CA GLY A 8 -10.93 3.18 -9.22
C GLY A 8 -11.28 1.79 -8.76
N PHE A 9 -10.82 1.43 -7.57
CA PHE A 9 -11.13 0.13 -6.98
C PHE A 9 -11.01 0.19 -5.46
N GLU A 10 -11.54 -0.85 -4.80
CA GLU A 10 -11.45 -0.99 -3.36
C GLU A 10 -11.09 -2.43 -2.99
N ILE A 11 -10.41 -2.59 -1.87
CA ILE A 11 -10.00 -3.90 -1.35
C ILE A 11 -10.32 -3.92 0.14
N ASP A 12 -10.99 -4.99 0.58
CA ASP A 12 -11.25 -5.26 2.00
C ASP A 12 -10.50 -6.51 2.41
N ARG A 13 -9.88 -6.48 3.60
CA ARG A 13 -9.14 -7.62 4.10
C ARG A 13 -9.14 -7.63 5.62
N ASP A 14 -9.34 -8.81 6.21
CA ASP A 14 -9.32 -9.00 7.66
C ASP A 14 -7.98 -9.58 8.10
N PHE A 15 -7.52 -9.12 9.25
CA PHE A 15 -6.25 -9.58 9.85
C PHE A 15 -6.51 -10.07 11.27
N ALA A 16 -5.86 -11.15 11.65
CA ALA A 16 -5.85 -11.65 13.02
C ALA A 16 -4.74 -10.94 13.82
N ALA A 17 -4.78 -9.61 13.82
CA ALA A 17 -3.82 -8.75 14.50
C ALA A 17 -4.52 -7.43 14.83
N PRO A 18 -4.14 -6.76 15.93
CA PRO A 18 -4.78 -5.49 16.31
C PRO A 18 -4.47 -4.37 15.31
N PRO A 19 -5.32 -3.32 15.25
CA PRO A 19 -5.08 -2.20 14.33
C PRO A 19 -3.68 -1.59 14.43
N ALA A 20 -3.11 -1.52 15.61
CA ALA A 20 -1.76 -0.99 15.78
C ALA A 20 -0.71 -1.82 15.03
N ALA A 21 -0.86 -3.15 14.98
CA ALA A 21 0.08 -4.01 14.27
C ALA A 21 -0.08 -3.88 12.75
N VAL A 22 -1.31 -3.80 12.24
CA VAL A 22 -1.57 -3.62 10.81
C VAL A 22 -1.11 -2.24 10.37
N PHE A 23 -1.39 -1.21 11.15
CA PHE A 23 -0.94 0.15 10.88
C PHE A 23 0.58 0.24 10.88
N ALA A 24 1.26 -0.40 11.84
CA ALA A 24 2.72 -0.44 11.91
C ALA A 24 3.33 -1.12 10.68
N ALA A 25 2.67 -2.15 10.14
CA ALA A 25 3.14 -2.82 8.92
C ALA A 25 3.11 -1.87 7.72
N TRP A 26 2.16 -0.95 7.65
CA TRP A 26 2.08 0.08 6.62
C TRP A 26 3.06 1.23 6.83
N THR A 27 3.39 1.55 8.08
CA THR A 27 4.05 2.83 8.42
C THR A 27 5.48 2.67 8.94
N THR A 28 5.99 1.44 9.04
CA THR A 28 7.39 1.18 9.39
C THR A 28 8.16 0.87 8.12
N ALA A 29 9.23 1.62 7.86
CA ALA A 29 10.00 1.47 6.62
C ALA A 29 10.48 0.03 6.40
N GLU A 30 11.01 -0.62 7.43
CA GLU A 30 11.48 -2.01 7.33
C GLU A 30 10.35 -2.97 6.96
N HIS A 31 9.16 -2.78 7.51
CA HIS A 31 8.00 -3.61 7.18
C HIS A 31 7.53 -3.34 5.75
N PHE A 32 7.40 -2.07 5.39
CA PHE A 32 6.98 -1.67 4.05
C PHE A 32 7.90 -2.27 2.99
N ALA A 33 9.22 -2.22 3.22
CA ALA A 33 10.20 -2.78 2.30
C ALA A 33 10.04 -4.30 2.11
N ARG A 34 9.48 -4.99 3.11
CA ARG A 34 9.31 -6.44 3.04
C ARG A 34 8.06 -6.85 2.27
N TRP A 35 6.99 -6.07 2.30
CA TRP A 35 5.74 -6.48 1.66
C TRP A 35 5.44 -5.71 0.36
N PHE A 36 6.01 -4.55 0.16
CA PHE A 36 5.74 -3.74 -1.04
C PHE A 36 6.36 -4.42 -2.27
N GLY A 37 5.50 -4.80 -3.21
CA GLY A 37 5.91 -5.57 -4.38
C GLY A 37 5.73 -7.08 -4.23
N GLY A 38 5.42 -7.57 -3.03
CA GLY A 38 5.23 -8.99 -2.76
C GLY A 38 6.54 -9.72 -2.46
N LYS A 39 6.46 -11.04 -2.35
CA LYS A 39 7.60 -11.86 -1.92
C LYS A 39 8.76 -11.95 -2.92
N ASP A 40 8.47 -11.74 -4.21
CA ASP A 40 9.45 -11.90 -5.28
C ASP A 40 10.13 -10.60 -5.71
N VAL A 41 9.77 -9.48 -5.07
CA VAL A 41 10.29 -8.16 -5.37
C VAL A 41 11.10 -7.67 -4.17
N GLN A 42 12.24 -7.05 -4.45
CA GLN A 42 13.08 -6.47 -3.42
C GLN A 42 12.92 -4.95 -3.41
N VAL A 43 12.92 -4.37 -2.21
CA VAL A 43 12.93 -2.92 -2.01
C VAL A 43 14.16 -2.61 -1.15
N PRO A 44 15.29 -2.21 -1.79
CA PRO A 44 16.53 -1.96 -1.04
C PRO A 44 16.37 -0.80 -0.07
N ALA A 45 16.90 -0.97 1.14
CA ALA A 45 16.79 0.04 2.20
C ALA A 45 17.48 1.35 1.82
N ASP A 46 18.56 1.30 1.04
CA ASP A 46 19.30 2.49 0.59
C ASP A 46 18.59 3.25 -0.55
N ARG A 47 17.49 2.70 -1.07
CA ARG A 47 16.64 3.32 -2.09
C ARG A 47 15.21 3.52 -1.59
N LEU A 48 15.04 3.59 -0.28
CA LEU A 48 13.75 3.75 0.37
C LEU A 48 13.80 4.97 1.29
N ASP A 49 12.94 5.94 1.01
CA ASP A 49 12.70 7.08 1.90
C ASP A 49 11.24 7.01 2.30
N TYR A 50 10.99 6.51 3.51
CA TYR A 50 9.63 6.20 3.94
C TYR A 50 9.43 6.54 5.42
N GLU A 51 9.04 7.79 5.66
CA GLU A 51 8.69 8.26 7.00
C GLU A 51 7.26 8.82 6.96
N PRO A 52 6.26 8.02 7.33
CA PRO A 52 4.88 8.45 7.26
C PRO A 52 4.57 9.61 8.20
N ALA A 53 4.43 10.77 7.62
CA ALA A 53 4.04 11.99 8.31
C ALA A 53 3.27 12.86 7.33
N THR A 54 2.27 13.59 7.81
CA THR A 54 1.42 14.42 6.97
C THR A 54 2.27 15.39 6.14
N ARG A 55 2.03 15.42 4.84
CA ARG A 55 2.71 16.25 3.84
C ARG A 55 4.17 15.89 3.58
N ARG A 56 4.61 14.71 4.03
CA ARG A 56 5.95 14.25 3.74
C ARG A 56 5.97 13.42 2.47
N ALA A 57 6.95 13.68 1.60
CA ALA A 57 7.19 12.88 0.40
C ALA A 57 7.80 11.53 0.77
N TRP A 58 7.53 10.51 -0.02
CA TRP A 58 8.14 9.20 0.11
C TRP A 58 8.61 8.70 -1.25
N SER A 59 9.58 7.79 -1.25
CA SER A 59 10.05 7.13 -2.46
C SER A 59 10.53 5.73 -2.15
N ALA A 60 10.39 4.85 -3.13
CA ALA A 60 10.83 3.46 -3.03
C ALA A 60 11.19 2.94 -4.41
N THR A 61 12.24 2.12 -4.48
CA THR A 61 12.61 1.43 -5.71
C THR A 61 12.32 -0.06 -5.55
N MET A 62 11.52 -0.60 -6.46
CA MET A 62 11.30 -2.04 -6.56
C MET A 62 12.33 -2.63 -7.51
N VAL A 63 12.97 -3.72 -7.10
CA VAL A 63 13.85 -4.51 -7.97
C VAL A 63 13.12 -5.81 -8.31
N LEU A 64 12.78 -5.94 -9.58
CA LEU A 64 12.00 -7.09 -10.07
C LEU A 64 12.89 -8.32 -10.27
N PRO A 65 12.30 -9.54 -10.37
CA PRO A 65 13.10 -10.76 -10.55
C PRO A 65 14.00 -10.76 -11.78
N ASP A 66 13.65 -10.02 -12.84
CA ASP A 66 14.45 -9.92 -14.06
C ASP A 66 15.55 -8.84 -13.97
N GLY A 67 15.67 -8.16 -12.83
CA GLY A 67 16.65 -7.10 -12.62
C GLY A 67 16.18 -5.71 -13.00
N ASN A 68 15.03 -5.58 -13.64
CA ASN A 68 14.44 -4.26 -13.92
C ASN A 68 13.98 -3.60 -12.62
N THR A 69 13.91 -2.27 -12.64
CA THR A 69 13.49 -1.51 -11.47
C THR A 69 12.28 -0.65 -11.78
N ILE A 70 11.49 -0.37 -10.75
CA ILE A 70 10.39 0.59 -10.81
C ILE A 70 10.61 1.59 -9.67
N ASP A 71 10.69 2.86 -10.00
CA ASP A 71 10.83 3.91 -9.01
C ASP A 71 9.46 4.49 -8.67
N TRP A 72 9.07 4.36 -7.42
CA TRP A 72 7.80 4.87 -6.91
C TRP A 72 8.04 6.13 -6.10
N THR A 73 7.18 7.11 -6.24
CA THR A 73 7.17 8.31 -5.42
C THR A 73 5.76 8.70 -5.04
N GLY A 74 5.65 9.48 -4.00
CA GLY A 74 4.36 9.99 -3.56
C GLY A 74 4.51 10.91 -2.37
N GLU A 75 3.38 11.17 -1.72
CA GLU A 75 3.31 12.03 -0.56
C GLU A 75 2.28 11.46 0.40
N PHE A 76 2.55 11.58 1.69
CA PHE A 76 1.55 11.27 2.71
C PHE A 76 0.65 12.48 2.89
N LEU A 77 -0.64 12.29 2.69
CA LEU A 77 -1.63 13.36 2.82
C LEU A 77 -2.26 13.40 4.20
N GLU A 78 -2.43 12.23 4.81
CA GLU A 78 -3.05 12.11 6.12
C GLU A 78 -2.50 10.89 6.85
N VAL A 79 -2.13 11.03 8.10
CA VAL A 79 -1.65 9.94 8.94
C VAL A 79 -2.36 10.04 10.29
N VAL A 80 -3.34 9.16 10.52
CA VAL A 80 -4.06 9.08 11.79
C VAL A 80 -3.73 7.71 12.41
N PRO A 81 -2.93 7.67 13.47
CA PRO A 81 -2.46 6.40 14.03
C PRO A 81 -3.57 5.39 14.28
N ASP A 82 -3.35 4.17 13.79
CA ASP A 82 -4.22 3.00 13.94
C ASP A 82 -5.60 3.12 13.30
N ARG A 83 -5.86 4.20 12.54
CA ARG A 83 -7.17 4.44 11.96
C ARG A 83 -7.18 4.72 10.46
N ARG A 84 -6.26 5.58 9.98
CA ARG A 84 -6.38 6.06 8.61
C ARG A 84 -5.02 6.49 8.07
N LEU A 85 -4.77 6.12 6.82
CA LEU A 85 -3.57 6.51 6.09
C LEU A 85 -3.99 6.91 4.69
N VAL A 86 -3.61 8.11 4.26
CA VAL A 86 -3.85 8.56 2.88
C VAL A 86 -2.51 8.95 2.28
N LEU A 87 -2.19 8.35 1.14
CA LEU A 87 -0.95 8.63 0.42
C LEU A 87 -1.20 8.65 -1.07
N THR A 88 -0.32 9.31 -1.80
CA THR A 88 -0.33 9.25 -3.26
C THR A 88 0.79 8.35 -3.74
N MET A 89 0.67 7.84 -4.96
CA MET A 89 1.65 6.93 -5.54
C MET A 89 1.70 7.12 -7.05
N THR A 90 2.91 7.17 -7.60
CA THR A 90 3.13 7.17 -9.04
C THR A 90 4.49 6.55 -9.35
N ASP A 91 4.57 5.84 -10.48
CA ASP A 91 5.84 5.35 -11.03
C ASP A 91 6.36 6.27 -12.13
N GLN A 92 5.72 7.42 -12.33
CA GLN A 92 6.11 8.42 -13.32
C GLN A 92 6.30 9.78 -12.63
N PRO A 93 7.42 9.97 -11.92
CA PRO A 93 7.61 11.16 -11.07
C PRO A 93 7.49 12.50 -11.76
N GLY A 94 7.76 12.56 -13.06
CA GLY A 94 7.66 13.79 -13.83
C GLY A 94 6.28 14.13 -14.36
N GLU A 95 5.30 13.23 -14.18
CA GLU A 95 3.97 13.40 -14.72
C GLU A 95 3.02 13.97 -13.67
N PRO A 96 2.05 14.80 -14.07
CA PRO A 96 0.96 15.21 -13.19
C PRO A 96 -0.01 14.05 -12.94
N GLY A 97 -0.86 14.17 -11.94
CA GLY A 97 -1.93 13.20 -11.73
C GLY A 97 -1.55 12.01 -10.88
N ARG A 98 -1.02 12.26 -9.70
CA ARG A 98 -0.76 11.22 -8.72
C ARG A 98 -2.06 10.64 -8.19
N LEU A 99 -2.11 9.32 -8.03
CA LEU A 99 -3.32 8.62 -7.60
C LEU A 99 -3.33 8.49 -6.07
N ALA A 100 -4.45 8.86 -5.46
CA ALA A 100 -4.59 8.77 -4.02
C ALA A 100 -5.00 7.36 -3.59
N ILE A 101 -4.39 6.90 -2.52
CA ILE A 101 -4.72 5.64 -1.86
C ILE A 101 -5.17 5.98 -0.45
N THR A 102 -6.35 5.49 -0.06
CA THR A 102 -6.89 5.67 1.28
C THR A 102 -6.99 4.30 1.93
N VAL A 103 -6.41 4.16 3.13
CA VAL A 103 -6.45 2.92 3.90
C VAL A 103 -7.08 3.22 5.25
N GLU A 104 -8.13 2.50 5.60
CA GLU A 104 -8.82 2.65 6.87
C GLU A 104 -8.75 1.36 7.66
N PHE A 105 -8.53 1.48 8.96
CA PHE A 105 -8.35 0.35 9.88
C PHE A 105 -9.44 0.41 10.94
N SER A 106 -10.17 -0.67 11.09
CA SER A 106 -11.26 -0.77 12.07
C SER A 106 -11.06 -2.01 12.93
N PRO A 107 -11.18 -1.89 14.27
CA PRO A 107 -11.06 -3.06 15.12
C PRO A 107 -12.26 -3.99 14.94
N THR A 108 -11.99 -5.31 14.98
CA THR A 108 -13.03 -6.34 14.94
C THR A 108 -12.86 -7.26 16.15
N ALA A 109 -13.80 -8.16 16.33
CA ALA A 109 -13.72 -9.13 17.44
C ALA A 109 -12.47 -10.02 17.37
N SER A 110 -11.97 -10.28 16.14
CA SER A 110 -10.81 -11.17 15.92
C SER A 110 -9.54 -10.43 15.49
N GLY A 111 -9.58 -9.10 15.34
CA GLY A 111 -8.41 -8.34 14.93
C GLY A 111 -8.75 -7.02 14.26
N THR A 112 -8.47 -6.90 12.97
CA THR A 112 -8.64 -5.67 12.22
C THR A 112 -9.29 -5.92 10.87
N HIS A 113 -10.22 -5.04 10.50
CA HIS A 113 -10.71 -4.94 9.13
C HIS A 113 -9.99 -3.77 8.45
N MET A 114 -9.36 -4.04 7.33
CA MET A 114 -8.69 -3.02 6.52
C MET A 114 -9.50 -2.76 5.26
N HIS A 115 -9.82 -1.50 5.02
CA HIS A 115 -10.51 -1.06 3.81
C HIS A 115 -9.59 -0.11 3.05
N MET A 116 -9.23 -0.46 1.83
CA MET A 116 -8.37 0.35 0.97
C MET A 116 -9.13 0.76 -0.28
N THR A 117 -9.02 2.03 -0.64
CA THR A 117 -9.50 2.53 -1.93
C THR A 117 -8.34 3.17 -2.68
N GLN A 118 -8.35 3.05 -3.99
CA GLN A 118 -7.37 3.71 -4.84
C GLN A 118 -8.08 4.35 -6.01
N GLU A 119 -7.74 5.60 -6.30
CA GLU A 119 -8.19 6.30 -7.50
C GLU A 119 -7.44 5.76 -8.71
N ALA A 120 -8.17 5.44 -9.77
CA ALA A 120 -7.59 4.97 -11.02
C ALA A 120 -8.56 5.30 -12.16
N PRO A 121 -8.87 6.61 -12.37
CA PRO A 121 -9.91 7.02 -13.33
C PRO A 121 -9.57 6.66 -14.76
N ASP A 122 -8.29 6.64 -15.13
CA ASP A 122 -7.84 6.36 -16.48
C ASP A 122 -7.54 4.87 -16.75
N PHE A 123 -7.72 4.03 -15.74
CA PHE A 123 -7.50 2.59 -15.89
C PHE A 123 -8.72 1.93 -16.52
N THR A 124 -8.47 0.96 -17.40
CA THR A 124 -9.54 0.07 -17.87
C THR A 124 -9.96 -0.86 -16.74
N ASP A 125 -11.12 -1.52 -16.90
CA ASP A 125 -11.58 -2.50 -15.93
C ASP A 125 -10.59 -3.65 -15.78
N GLU A 126 -9.96 -4.08 -16.87
CA GLU A 126 -8.92 -5.12 -16.80
C GLU A 126 -7.70 -4.67 -16.03
N GLN A 127 -7.27 -3.42 -16.22
CA GLN A 127 -6.15 -2.85 -15.46
C GLN A 127 -6.48 -2.73 -13.99
N ARG A 128 -7.71 -2.34 -13.65
CA ARG A 128 -8.15 -2.27 -12.24
C ARG A 128 -8.14 -3.65 -11.59
N LYS A 129 -8.65 -4.68 -12.30
CA LYS A 129 -8.63 -6.05 -11.80
C LYS A 129 -7.21 -6.57 -11.59
N ALA A 130 -6.32 -6.29 -12.54
CA ALA A 130 -4.92 -6.68 -12.42
C ALA A 130 -4.23 -6.00 -11.24
N THR A 131 -4.54 -4.72 -11.00
CA THR A 131 -3.98 -3.96 -9.89
C THR A 131 -4.50 -4.48 -8.55
N ILE A 132 -5.78 -4.82 -8.47
CA ILE A 132 -6.34 -5.48 -7.28
C ILE A 132 -5.59 -6.78 -6.98
N ALA A 133 -5.40 -7.62 -8.00
CA ALA A 133 -4.68 -8.89 -7.83
C ALA A 133 -3.25 -8.65 -7.35
N GLY A 134 -2.56 -7.64 -7.88
CA GLY A 134 -1.23 -7.26 -7.45
C GLY A 134 -1.19 -6.86 -5.98
N TRP A 135 -2.10 -5.97 -5.56
CA TRP A 135 -2.20 -5.57 -4.16
C TRP A 135 -2.48 -6.75 -3.23
N GLN A 136 -3.30 -7.71 -3.66
CA GLN A 136 -3.59 -8.88 -2.83
C GLN A 136 -2.32 -9.72 -2.58
N THR A 137 -1.44 -9.84 -3.55
CA THR A 137 -0.16 -10.55 -3.35
C THR A 137 0.75 -9.78 -2.37
N PHE A 138 0.74 -8.45 -2.43
CA PHE A 138 1.46 -7.61 -1.47
C PHE A 138 0.88 -7.80 -0.06
N PHE A 139 -0.43 -7.83 0.06
CA PHE A 139 -1.11 -7.97 1.35
C PHE A 139 -0.94 -9.36 1.96
N ASP A 140 -0.67 -10.39 1.15
CA ASP A 140 -0.33 -11.70 1.70
C ASP A 140 0.92 -11.61 2.58
N VAL A 141 1.92 -10.85 2.15
CA VAL A 141 3.15 -10.64 2.92
C VAL A 141 2.88 -9.70 4.11
N LEU A 142 2.13 -8.62 3.88
CA LEU A 142 1.75 -7.69 4.95
C LEU A 142 1.04 -8.44 6.08
N GLN A 143 0.14 -9.35 5.73
CA GLN A 143 -0.59 -10.14 6.70
C GLN A 143 0.34 -11.00 7.55
N GLN A 144 1.33 -11.63 6.93
CA GLN A 144 2.33 -12.42 7.66
C GLN A 144 3.08 -11.55 8.67
N ILE A 145 3.45 -10.33 8.28
CA ILE A 145 4.18 -9.40 9.15
C ILE A 145 3.29 -8.96 10.32
N ALA A 146 2.08 -8.53 10.03
CA ALA A 146 1.16 -8.01 11.04
C ALA A 146 0.75 -9.09 12.05
N GLU A 147 0.51 -10.31 11.59
CA GLU A 147 0.06 -11.41 12.44
C GLU A 147 1.19 -12.06 13.24
N ALA A 148 2.45 -11.82 12.84
CA ALA A 148 3.63 -12.29 13.57
C ALA A 148 4.10 -11.31 14.65
N ALA A 149 3.56 -10.11 14.64
CA ALA A 149 3.96 -9.06 15.58
C ALA A 149 3.45 -9.32 17.01
#